data_a4d711dea05c3ef34454474ea063cdcd
#
_entry.id   a4d711dea05c3ef34454474ea063cdcd
#
_cell.length_a   1.000
_cell.length_b   1.000
_cell.length_c   1.000
_cell.angle_alpha   90.00
_cell.angle_beta   90.00
_cell.angle_gamma   90.00
#
_symmetry.space_group_name_H-M   'P 1'
#
loop_
_entity.id
_entity.type
_entity.pdbx_description
1 polymer ?
#
loop_
_entity_poly.entity_id
_entity_poly.type
_entity_poly.pdbx_seq_one_letter_code
_entity_poly.pdbx_strand_id
1 'polypeptide(L)'
;MPYILAHDLGTSGNKATLYAADGTACGSFLAAYDSHFFNGCWAEQDPEDWWRAVCDSTRRLLEQAAIKPSEIAVVALSGQMMGCTPVDGEGRVLRPSMLYCD
;
A
#
# COMPACT_ATOMS: atom_id res chain seq x y z
N MET A 1 6.13 -1.28 -23.64
CA MET A 1 6.68 -0.11 -22.98
C MET A 1 6.82 -0.39 -21.48
N PRO A 2 7.96 -0.19 -20.83
CA PRO A 2 8.08 -0.47 -19.41
C PRO A 2 7.40 0.62 -18.57
N TYR A 3 6.76 0.18 -17.50
CA TYR A 3 6.09 1.06 -16.54
C TYR A 3 6.67 0.85 -15.15
N ILE A 4 6.51 1.86 -14.33
CA ILE A 4 6.88 1.83 -12.91
C ILE A 4 5.60 1.95 -12.11
N LEU A 5 5.41 1.02 -11.16
CA LEU A 5 4.27 1.04 -10.26
C LEU A 5 4.77 1.44 -8.87
N ALA A 6 4.31 2.58 -8.36
CA ALA A 6 4.72 3.08 -7.06
C ALA A 6 3.54 2.99 -6.09
N HIS A 7 3.79 2.43 -4.90
CA HIS A 7 2.83 2.37 -3.81
C HIS A 7 3.26 3.27 -2.67
N ASP A 8 2.35 4.08 -2.18
CA ASP A 8 2.54 4.88 -0.97
C ASP A 8 1.53 4.41 0.08
N LEU A 9 2.00 3.62 1.03
CA LEU A 9 1.20 3.03 2.10
C LEU A 9 1.12 4.02 3.26
N GLY A 10 0.21 4.96 3.13
CA GLY A 10 0.01 6.01 4.13
C GLY A 10 -0.90 5.56 5.26
N THR A 11 -1.31 6.51 6.10
CA THR A 11 -2.17 6.24 7.26
C THR A 11 -3.64 6.06 6.88
N SER A 12 -4.07 6.59 5.75
CA SER A 12 -5.47 6.53 5.29
C SER A 12 -5.72 5.48 4.23
N GLY A 13 -4.69 5.04 3.55
CA GLY A 13 -4.81 4.09 2.46
C GLY A 13 -3.53 3.99 1.66
N ASN A 14 -3.54 3.11 0.67
CA ASN A 14 -2.45 2.95 -0.27
C ASN A 14 -2.75 3.73 -1.54
N LYS A 15 -1.95 4.72 -1.86
CA LYS A 15 -2.03 5.41 -3.14
C LYS A 15 -1.04 4.78 -4.10
N ALA A 16 -1.55 4.15 -5.13
CA ALA A 16 -0.73 3.58 -6.19
C ALA A 16 -0.71 4.52 -7.38
N THR A 17 0.45 4.71 -7.97
CA THR A 17 0.61 5.55 -9.16
C THR A 17 1.40 4.78 -10.21
N LEU A 18 0.91 4.83 -11.43
CA LEU A 18 1.58 4.21 -12.57
C LEU A 18 2.32 5.29 -13.34
N TYR A 19 3.61 5.09 -13.57
CA TYR A 19 4.46 5.99 -14.34
C TYR A 19 4.98 5.31 -15.59
N ALA A 20 5.05 6.08 -16.67
CA ALA A 20 5.84 5.66 -17.83
C ALA A 20 7.33 5.79 -17.52
N ALA A 21 8.17 5.18 -18.35
CA ALA A 21 9.62 5.19 -18.14
C ALA A 21 10.25 6.58 -18.11
N ASP A 22 9.60 7.56 -18.74
CA ASP A 22 10.07 8.96 -18.75
C ASP A 22 9.62 9.77 -17.52
N GLY A 23 8.91 9.13 -16.59
CA GLY A 23 8.40 9.79 -15.38
C GLY A 23 7.00 10.37 -15.50
N THR A 24 6.36 10.26 -16.66
CA THR A 24 4.99 10.74 -16.83
C THR A 24 4.02 9.90 -16.03
N ALA A 25 3.19 10.54 -15.21
CA ALA A 25 2.14 9.84 -14.45
C ALA A 25 1.01 9.43 -15.39
N CYS A 26 0.71 8.13 -15.44
CA CYS A 26 -0.30 7.57 -16.33
C CYS A 26 -1.62 7.31 -15.62
N GLY A 27 -1.65 7.33 -14.29
CA GLY A 27 -2.86 7.12 -13.51
C GLY A 27 -2.54 6.85 -12.07
N SER A 28 -3.54 7.00 -11.20
CA SER A 28 -3.40 6.68 -9.79
C SER A 28 -4.71 6.16 -9.23
N PHE A 29 -4.61 5.43 -8.13
CA PHE A 29 -5.76 4.87 -7.42
C PHE A 29 -5.46 4.82 -5.94
N LEU A 30 -6.41 5.29 -5.12
CA LEU A 30 -6.31 5.22 -3.67
C LEU A 30 -7.20 4.09 -3.17
N ALA A 31 -6.60 3.07 -2.57
CA ALA A 31 -7.30 2.01 -1.87
C ALA A 31 -7.25 2.30 -0.37
N ALA A 32 -8.39 2.66 0.20
CA ALA A 32 -8.47 3.04 1.61
C ALA A 32 -8.44 1.82 2.53
N TYR A 33 -7.96 2.02 3.74
CA TYR A 33 -8.09 1.05 4.83
C TYR A 33 -8.35 1.79 6.14
N ASP A 34 -8.92 1.05 7.10
CA ASP A 34 -9.37 1.64 8.34
C ASP A 34 -8.26 1.70 9.38
N SER A 35 -8.29 2.77 10.17
CA SER A 35 -7.54 2.86 11.42
C SER A 35 -8.53 2.69 12.56
N HIS A 36 -8.15 1.90 13.56
CA HIS A 36 -8.98 1.64 14.73
C HIS A 36 -8.44 2.42 15.91
N PHE A 37 -9.21 3.41 16.38
CA PHE A 37 -8.84 4.26 17.50
C PHE A 37 -9.65 3.85 18.73
N PHE A 38 -8.96 3.62 19.84
CA PHE A 38 -9.62 3.21 21.07
C PHE A 38 -8.76 3.60 22.29
N ASN A 39 -9.35 3.49 23.48
CA ASN A 39 -8.69 3.85 24.75
C ASN A 39 -8.06 5.26 24.72
N GLY A 40 -8.68 6.18 24.01
CA GLY A 40 -8.31 7.58 23.96
C GLY A 40 -7.14 7.89 23.05
N CYS A 41 -6.07 7.10 23.07
CA CYS A 41 -4.85 7.41 22.33
C CYS A 41 -4.27 6.23 21.53
N TRP A 42 -4.90 5.07 21.58
CA TRP A 42 -4.42 3.90 20.84
C TRP A 42 -4.92 3.93 19.42
N ALA A 43 -4.01 3.66 18.47
CA ALA A 43 -4.33 3.62 17.06
C ALA A 43 -3.68 2.39 16.43
N GLU A 44 -4.49 1.56 15.76
CA GLU A 44 -4.04 0.29 15.17
C GLU A 44 -4.58 0.11 13.77
N GLN A 45 -3.86 -0.66 12.97
CA GLN A 45 -4.29 -1.10 11.66
C GLN A 45 -3.99 -2.59 11.49
N ASP A 46 -4.80 -3.25 10.64
CA ASP A 46 -4.57 -4.64 10.27
C ASP A 46 -3.63 -4.69 9.06
N PRO A 47 -2.43 -5.30 9.19
CA PRO A 47 -1.51 -5.42 8.06
C PRO A 47 -2.09 -6.16 6.85
N GLU A 48 -3.07 -7.04 7.03
CA GLU A 48 -3.75 -7.69 5.91
C GLU A 48 -4.52 -6.69 5.05
N ASP A 49 -5.01 -5.60 5.66
CA ASP A 49 -5.67 -4.53 4.92
C ASP A 49 -4.67 -3.80 4.02
N TRP A 50 -3.42 -3.66 4.47
CA TRP A 50 -2.37 -3.06 3.64
C TRP A 50 -2.12 -3.89 2.39
N TRP A 51 -1.98 -5.20 2.57
CA TRP A 51 -1.75 -6.12 1.45
C TRP A 51 -2.93 -6.12 0.48
N ARG A 52 -4.15 -6.16 1.01
CA ARG A 52 -5.35 -6.10 0.20
C ARG A 52 -5.41 -4.81 -0.61
N ALA A 53 -5.04 -3.68 -0.01
CA ALA A 53 -5.01 -2.39 -0.68
C ALA A 53 -3.97 -2.37 -1.81
N VAL A 54 -2.78 -2.95 -1.59
CA VAL A 54 -1.75 -3.08 -2.63
C VAL A 54 -2.28 -3.90 -3.80
N CYS A 55 -2.90 -5.04 -3.53
CA CYS A 55 -3.46 -5.89 -4.58
C CYS A 55 -4.58 -5.20 -5.36
N ASP A 56 -5.50 -4.55 -4.65
CA ASP A 56 -6.63 -3.86 -5.25
C ASP A 56 -6.19 -2.71 -6.15
N SER A 57 -5.34 -1.85 -5.63
CA SER A 57 -4.86 -0.69 -6.39
C SER A 57 -4.07 -1.11 -7.62
N THR A 58 -3.29 -2.18 -7.50
CA THR A 58 -2.54 -2.74 -8.64
C THR A 58 -3.49 -3.20 -9.74
N ARG A 59 -4.49 -4.01 -9.39
CA ARG A 59 -5.46 -4.50 -10.38
C ARG A 59 -6.22 -3.36 -11.06
N ARG A 60 -6.66 -2.38 -10.27
CA ARG A 60 -7.41 -1.23 -10.78
C ARG A 60 -6.59 -0.41 -11.77
N LEU A 61 -5.32 -0.16 -11.46
CA LEU A 61 -4.46 0.61 -12.34
C LEU A 61 -4.17 -0.13 -13.64
N LEU A 62 -3.90 -1.42 -13.58
CA LEU A 62 -3.65 -2.23 -14.78
C LEU A 62 -4.88 -2.25 -15.69
N GLU A 63 -6.07 -2.37 -15.11
CA GLU A 63 -7.32 -2.32 -15.86
C GLU A 63 -7.55 -0.96 -16.50
N GLN A 64 -7.38 0.12 -15.75
CA GLN A 64 -7.57 1.49 -16.25
C GLN A 64 -6.61 1.82 -17.39
N ALA A 65 -5.37 1.40 -17.26
CA ALA A 65 -4.33 1.67 -18.25
C ALA A 65 -4.35 0.67 -19.42
N ALA A 66 -5.11 -0.41 -19.29
CA ALA A 66 -5.18 -1.50 -20.26
C ALA A 66 -3.80 -2.08 -20.58
N ILE A 67 -2.99 -2.28 -19.53
CA ILE A 67 -1.65 -2.87 -19.67
C ILE A 67 -1.59 -4.21 -18.97
N LYS A 68 -0.61 -5.02 -19.37
CA LYS A 68 -0.38 -6.35 -18.78
C LYS A 68 0.60 -6.26 -17.62
N PRO A 69 0.50 -7.17 -16.62
CA PRO A 69 1.48 -7.20 -15.52
C PRO A 69 2.93 -7.29 -16.00
N SER A 70 3.17 -7.98 -17.13
CA SER A 70 4.51 -8.11 -17.70
C SER A 70 5.10 -6.80 -18.19
N GLU A 71 4.31 -5.75 -18.33
CA GLU A 71 4.80 -4.42 -18.72
C GLU A 71 5.29 -3.59 -17.53
N ILE A 72 5.09 -4.08 -16.31
CA ILE A 72 5.63 -3.44 -15.10
C ILE A 72 7.07 -3.89 -14.92
N ALA A 73 7.99 -2.95 -15.04
CA ALA A 73 9.42 -3.23 -14.90
C ALA A 73 9.90 -3.10 -13.47
N VAL A 74 9.30 -2.18 -12.69
CA VAL A 74 9.73 -1.87 -11.33
C VAL A 74 8.51 -1.61 -10.46
N VAL A 75 8.54 -2.13 -9.23
CA VAL A 75 7.60 -1.78 -8.17
C VAL A 75 8.39 -1.05 -7.08
N ALA A 76 7.94 0.15 -6.73
CA ALA A 76 8.55 0.95 -5.68
C ALA A 76 7.57 1.11 -4.52
N LEU A 77 8.10 1.14 -3.31
CA LEU A 77 7.30 1.22 -2.09
C LEU A 77 7.75 2.39 -1.22
N SER A 78 6.79 3.12 -0.70
CA SER A 78 6.95 4.09 0.36
C SER A 78 5.83 3.86 1.36
N GLY A 79 5.97 4.33 2.58
CA GLY A 79 4.92 4.09 3.56
C GLY A 79 5.07 4.93 4.81
N GLN A 80 4.05 4.83 5.67
CA GLN A 80 4.09 5.44 6.99
C GLN A 80 5.26 4.88 7.80
N MET A 81 5.81 5.69 8.66
CA MET A 81 7.00 5.35 9.46
C MET A 81 6.63 5.23 10.93
N MET A 82 7.56 4.66 11.72
CA MET A 82 7.47 4.57 13.17
C MET A 82 6.28 3.75 13.67
N GLY A 83 5.83 2.79 12.87
CA GLY A 83 4.87 1.79 13.30
C GLY A 83 5.56 0.59 13.92
N CYS A 84 4.79 -0.24 14.61
CA CYS A 84 5.28 -1.49 15.19
C CYS A 84 4.34 -2.63 14.82
N THR A 85 4.85 -3.60 14.09
CA THR A 85 4.09 -4.77 13.66
C THR A 85 4.79 -6.03 14.16
N PRO A 86 4.34 -6.62 15.28
CA PRO A 86 4.95 -7.86 15.78
C PRO A 86 4.63 -9.03 14.87
N VAL A 87 5.65 -9.81 14.54
CA VAL A 87 5.50 -11.01 13.71
C VAL A 87 6.21 -12.18 14.37
N ASP A 88 5.80 -13.41 14.04
CA ASP A 88 6.48 -14.61 14.52
C ASP A 88 7.70 -14.96 13.64
N GLY A 89 8.36 -16.07 13.94
CA GLY A 89 9.55 -16.50 13.20
C GLY A 89 9.31 -16.85 11.74
N GLU A 90 8.04 -17.00 11.34
CA GLU A 90 7.65 -17.27 9.95
C GLU A 90 7.04 -16.06 9.26
N GLY A 91 7.08 -14.89 9.91
CA GLY A 91 6.57 -13.65 9.36
C GLY A 91 5.07 -13.45 9.52
N ARG A 92 4.40 -14.31 10.31
CA ARG A 92 2.96 -14.14 10.55
C ARG A 92 2.71 -13.04 11.57
N VAL A 93 1.71 -12.21 11.30
CA VAL A 93 1.35 -11.09 12.17
C VAL A 93 0.71 -11.62 13.45
N LEU A 94 1.23 -11.21 14.61
CA LEU A 94 0.77 -11.65 15.92
C LEU A 94 -0.36 -10.80 16.47
N ARG A 95 -0.45 -9.54 16.06
CA ARG A 95 -1.48 -8.60 16.47
C ARG A 95 -1.55 -7.44 15.46
N PRO A 96 -2.62 -6.61 15.53
CA PRO A 96 -2.67 -5.40 14.70
C PRO A 96 -1.45 -4.52 14.90
N SER A 97 -1.07 -3.82 13.84
CA SER A 97 0.07 -2.91 13.88
C SER A 97 -0.26 -1.67 14.71
N MET A 98 0.64 -1.30 15.59
CA MET A 98 0.55 -0.04 16.33
C MET A 98 1.11 1.08 15.47
N LEU A 99 0.32 2.13 15.27
CA LEU A 99 0.71 3.26 14.43
C LEU A 99 1.56 4.26 15.22
N TYR A 100 2.24 5.14 14.50
CA TYR A 100 3.07 6.17 15.12
C TYR A 100 2.27 7.13 16.02
N CYS A 101 0.97 7.25 15.76
CA CYS A 101 0.06 8.10 16.56
C CYS A 101 -0.61 7.33 17.70
N ASP A 102 -0.22 6.09 17.92
CA ASP A 102 -0.73 5.26 19.01
C ASP A 102 -0.30 5.78 20.38
#